data_02ed6faad5602cb08d7b9418ee99be57
#
_entry.id   02ed6faad5602cb08d7b9418ee99be57
#
_cell.length_a   1.000
_cell.length_b   1.000
_cell.length_c   1.000
_cell.angle_alpha   90.00
_cell.angle_beta   90.00
_cell.angle_gamma   90.00
#
_symmetry.space_group_name_H-M   'P 1'
#
loop_
_entity.id
_entity.type
_entity.pdbx_description
1 polymer ?
#
loop_
_entity_poly.entity_id
_entity_poly.type
_entity_poly.pdbx_seq_one_letter_code
_entity_poly.pdbx_strand_id
1 'polypeptide(L)'
;MLMGEYNYAIDEKGRLNFAARFREQMGQVFVITRWMDNCLVAFPESEWQLICEKLQGKSLVKTREIQRFLFAMATEVTPDKQGRVLISPSLRTHAGLQKDVTIIGVGKHAEIWDTAAWQQKQAGFGSEQLEAAMEELEL
;
A
#
# COMPACT_ATOMS: atom_id res chain seq x y z
N MET A 1 -2.02 -14.55 4.39
CA MET A 1 -2.89 -13.38 4.43
C MET A 1 -2.24 -12.28 5.27
N LEU A 2 -2.21 -11.07 4.75
CA LEU A 2 -1.63 -9.91 5.45
C LEU A 2 -2.69 -9.27 6.34
N MET A 3 -2.38 -9.13 7.62
CA MET A 3 -3.26 -8.49 8.59
C MET A 3 -2.42 -7.87 9.71
N GLY A 4 -3.01 -6.96 10.43
CA GLY A 4 -2.36 -6.29 11.54
C GLY A 4 -1.82 -4.93 11.17
N GLU A 5 -1.35 -4.22 12.17
CA GLU A 5 -0.87 -2.85 12.09
C GLU A 5 0.50 -2.78 12.75
N TYR A 6 1.46 -2.17 12.05
CA TYR A 6 2.85 -2.05 12.51
C TYR A 6 3.35 -0.63 12.33
N ASN A 7 4.00 -0.10 13.33
CA ASN A 7 4.49 1.28 13.34
C ASN A 7 6.01 1.31 13.24
N TYR A 8 6.50 2.12 12.31
CA TYR A 8 7.92 2.31 12.06
C TYR A 8 8.23 3.78 11.84
N ALA A 9 9.51 4.12 11.85
CA ALA A 9 9.98 5.44 11.44
C ALA A 9 10.68 5.32 10.10
N ILE A 10 10.36 6.22 9.18
CA ILE A 10 11.12 6.36 7.93
C ILE A 10 12.31 7.28 8.21
N ASP A 11 13.49 6.93 7.73
CA ASP A 11 14.69 7.74 7.94
C ASP A 11 14.81 8.87 6.91
N GLU A 12 15.79 9.73 7.08
CA GLU A 12 16.01 10.90 6.21
C GLU A 12 16.28 10.50 4.76
N LYS A 13 16.81 9.30 4.53
CA LYS A 13 17.09 8.79 3.18
C LYS A 13 15.89 8.09 2.56
N GLY A 14 14.78 7.99 3.28
CA GLY A 14 13.57 7.35 2.78
C GLY A 14 13.56 5.84 2.99
N ARG A 15 14.39 5.31 3.89
CA ARG A 15 14.41 3.87 4.18
C ARG A 15 13.40 3.56 5.27
N LEU A 16 12.60 2.53 5.01
CA LEU A 16 11.50 2.12 5.87
C LEU A 16 11.59 0.62 6.11
N ASN A 17 11.52 0.21 7.38
CA ASN A 17 11.44 -1.20 7.73
C ASN A 17 10.09 -1.77 7.34
N PHE A 18 10.12 -2.98 6.78
CA PHE A 18 8.94 -3.76 6.54
C PHE A 18 8.90 -4.91 7.54
N ALA A 19 7.78 -5.09 8.21
CA ALA A 19 7.61 -6.13 9.22
C ALA A 19 8.06 -7.49 8.69
N ALA A 20 8.84 -8.22 9.46
CA ALA A 20 9.32 -9.55 9.07
C ALA A 20 8.16 -10.47 8.65
N ARG A 21 7.05 -10.38 9.38
CA ARG A 21 5.85 -11.14 9.11
C ARG A 21 5.27 -10.84 7.74
N PHE A 22 5.27 -9.57 7.33
CA PHE A 22 4.81 -9.18 6.00
C PHE A 22 5.80 -9.62 4.93
N ARG A 23 7.10 -9.47 5.19
CA ARG A 23 8.13 -9.87 4.22
C ARG A 23 8.06 -11.35 3.87
N GLU A 24 7.77 -12.20 4.85
CA GLU A 24 7.60 -13.63 4.62
C GLU A 24 6.48 -13.93 3.63
N GLN A 25 5.40 -13.19 3.70
CA GLN A 25 4.24 -13.40 2.85
C GLN A 25 4.34 -12.67 1.51
N MET A 26 5.06 -11.55 1.48
CA MET A 26 5.21 -10.73 0.27
C MET A 26 6.27 -11.24 -0.69
N GLY A 27 7.18 -12.08 -0.19
CA GLY A 27 8.29 -12.58 -0.98
C GLY A 27 9.49 -11.65 -0.95
N GLN A 28 10.53 -12.00 -1.71
CA GLN A 28 11.80 -11.27 -1.74
C GLN A 28 11.71 -9.98 -2.55
N VAL A 29 10.80 -9.94 -3.52
CA VAL A 29 10.58 -8.78 -4.38
C VAL A 29 9.09 -8.47 -4.38
N PHE A 30 8.74 -7.23 -4.16
CA PHE A 30 7.34 -6.79 -4.26
C PHE A 30 7.30 -5.39 -4.85
N VAL A 31 6.10 -4.89 -5.14
CA VAL A 31 5.91 -3.63 -5.84
C VAL A 31 5.24 -2.64 -4.90
N ILE A 32 5.80 -1.44 -4.80
CA ILE A 32 5.19 -0.32 -4.07
C ILE A 32 4.78 0.73 -5.10
N THR A 33 3.55 1.22 -4.96
CA THR A 33 3.06 2.32 -5.78
C THR A 33 2.08 3.18 -4.97
N ARG A 34 1.62 4.25 -5.57
CA ARG A 34 0.60 5.09 -4.92
C ARG A 34 -0.75 4.41 -4.96
N TRP A 35 -1.55 4.71 -3.96
CA TRP A 35 -2.87 4.12 -3.82
C TRP A 35 -3.89 5.20 -3.45
N MET A 36 -5.15 4.81 -3.38
CA MET A 36 -6.25 5.70 -3.04
C MET A 36 -6.16 6.16 -1.59
N ASP A 37 -6.84 7.26 -1.26
CA ASP A 37 -6.85 7.87 0.08
C ASP A 37 -5.47 8.40 0.51
N ASN A 38 -4.63 8.77 -0.47
CA ASN A 38 -3.30 9.33 -0.22
C ASN A 38 -2.41 8.44 0.62
N CYS A 39 -2.43 7.14 0.35
CA CYS A 39 -1.48 6.21 0.94
C CYS A 39 -0.70 5.49 -0.17
N LEU A 40 0.20 4.62 0.22
CA LEU A 40 0.91 3.72 -0.68
C LEU A 40 0.39 2.30 -0.51
N VAL A 41 0.58 1.49 -1.53
CA VAL A 41 0.25 0.07 -1.49
C VAL A 41 1.49 -0.74 -1.82
N ALA A 42 1.64 -1.87 -1.15
CA ALA A 42 2.68 -2.84 -1.42
C ALA A 42 2.01 -4.15 -1.85
N PHE A 43 2.30 -4.58 -3.07
CA PHE A 43 1.74 -5.80 -3.64
C PHE A 43 2.81 -6.87 -3.77
N PRO A 44 2.55 -8.11 -3.32
CA PRO A 44 3.35 -9.25 -3.77
C PRO A 44 3.35 -9.31 -5.30
N GLU A 45 4.40 -9.85 -5.89
CA GLU A 45 4.50 -9.93 -7.35
C GLU A 45 3.27 -10.59 -8.00
N SER A 46 2.77 -11.65 -7.38
CA SER A 46 1.60 -12.37 -7.89
C SER A 46 0.35 -11.48 -7.94
N GLU A 47 0.15 -10.66 -6.92
CA GLU A 47 -1.00 -9.74 -6.88
C GLU A 47 -0.83 -8.58 -7.87
N TRP A 48 0.38 -8.06 -8.01
CA TRP A 48 0.68 -7.03 -9.00
C TRP A 48 0.44 -7.54 -10.41
N GLN A 49 0.84 -8.78 -10.70
CA GLN A 49 0.61 -9.41 -11.99
C GLN A 49 -0.88 -9.51 -12.33
N LEU A 50 -1.71 -9.87 -11.34
CA LEU A 50 -3.17 -9.92 -11.54
C LEU A 50 -3.74 -8.55 -11.90
N ILE A 51 -3.26 -7.49 -11.27
CA ILE A 51 -3.68 -6.11 -11.58
C ILE A 51 -3.28 -5.76 -13.02
N CYS A 52 -2.04 -6.05 -13.40
CA CYS A 52 -1.56 -5.78 -14.76
C CYS A 52 -2.39 -6.53 -15.80
N GLU A 53 -2.70 -7.78 -15.57
CA GLU A 53 -3.53 -8.60 -16.47
C GLU A 53 -4.94 -8.03 -16.61
N LYS A 54 -5.55 -7.62 -15.50
CA LYS A 54 -6.89 -7.02 -15.52
C LYS A 54 -6.92 -5.73 -16.34
N LEU A 55 -5.88 -4.91 -16.22
CA LEU A 55 -5.79 -3.65 -16.95
C LEU A 55 -5.53 -3.89 -18.45
N GLN A 56 -4.69 -4.86 -18.79
CA GLN A 56 -4.39 -5.21 -20.18
C GLN A 56 -5.59 -5.77 -20.92
N GLY A 57 -6.49 -6.46 -20.22
CA GLY A 57 -7.70 -7.01 -20.80
C GLY A 57 -8.81 -6.00 -21.07
N LYS A 58 -8.61 -4.73 -20.71
CA LYS A 58 -9.61 -3.68 -20.84
C LYS A 58 -9.23 -2.66 -21.91
N SER A 59 -10.21 -1.88 -22.36
CA SER A 59 -9.97 -0.77 -23.29
C SER A 59 -8.98 0.23 -22.71
N LEU A 60 -7.96 0.60 -23.48
CA LEU A 60 -6.99 1.61 -23.07
C LEU A 60 -7.66 2.96 -22.77
N VAL A 61 -8.72 3.30 -23.52
CA VAL A 61 -9.47 4.54 -23.27
C VAL A 61 -10.04 4.57 -21.86
N LYS A 62 -10.54 3.42 -21.39
CA LYS A 62 -11.16 3.32 -20.05
C LYS A 62 -10.12 3.21 -18.93
N THR A 63 -8.95 2.66 -19.20
CA THR A 63 -7.98 2.33 -18.15
C THR A 63 -6.74 3.21 -18.12
N ARG A 64 -6.57 4.11 -19.10
CA ARG A 64 -5.33 4.90 -19.23
C ARG A 64 -5.00 5.73 -17.98
N GLU A 65 -6.01 6.33 -17.35
CA GLU A 65 -5.79 7.12 -16.13
C GLU A 65 -5.38 6.23 -14.95
N ILE A 66 -5.98 5.05 -14.86
CA ILE A 66 -5.61 4.06 -13.84
C ILE A 66 -4.16 3.60 -14.07
N GLN A 67 -3.80 3.30 -15.31
CA GLN A 67 -2.45 2.89 -15.66
C GLN A 67 -1.42 3.99 -15.35
N ARG A 68 -1.72 5.24 -15.70
CA ARG A 68 -0.87 6.38 -15.38
C ARG A 68 -0.70 6.52 -13.86
N PHE A 69 -1.80 6.42 -13.13
CA PHE A 69 -1.79 6.54 -11.68
C PHE A 69 -0.93 5.45 -11.01
N LEU A 70 -1.16 4.20 -11.39
CA LEU A 70 -0.48 3.07 -10.75
C LEU A 70 0.94 2.86 -11.27
N PHE A 71 1.14 2.89 -12.59
CA PHE A 71 2.41 2.45 -13.17
C PHE A 71 3.50 3.50 -13.11
N ALA A 72 3.14 4.78 -13.20
CA ALA A 72 4.14 5.84 -13.25
C ALA A 72 5.04 5.88 -12.02
N MET A 73 4.51 5.55 -10.86
CA MET A 73 5.26 5.54 -9.60
C MET A 73 5.57 4.14 -9.07
N ALA A 74 5.18 3.10 -9.80
CA ALA A 74 5.41 1.73 -9.37
C ALA A 74 6.91 1.43 -9.36
N THR A 75 7.37 0.84 -8.28
CA THR A 75 8.77 0.49 -8.07
C THR A 75 8.87 -0.91 -7.49
N GLU A 76 9.69 -1.74 -8.12
CA GLU A 76 10.05 -3.03 -7.53
C GLU A 76 11.03 -2.77 -6.39
N VAL A 77 10.80 -3.40 -5.25
CA VAL A 77 11.66 -3.27 -4.08
C VAL A 77 12.10 -4.64 -3.59
N THR A 78 13.33 -4.68 -3.12
CA THR A 78 13.90 -5.85 -2.45
C THR A 78 14.40 -5.36 -1.09
N PRO A 79 13.82 -5.84 0.02
CA PRO A 79 14.31 -5.42 1.33
C PRO A 79 15.79 -5.75 1.50
N ASP A 80 16.53 -4.85 2.14
CA ASP A 80 17.93 -5.08 2.45
C ASP A 80 18.06 -6.11 3.60
N LYS A 81 19.29 -6.37 4.03
CA LYS A 81 19.55 -7.35 5.10
C LYS A 81 18.86 -7.00 6.41
N GLN A 82 18.53 -5.73 6.61
CA GLN A 82 17.87 -5.24 7.82
C GLN A 82 16.35 -5.16 7.62
N GLY A 83 15.84 -5.59 6.47
CA GLY A 83 14.42 -5.57 6.17
C GLY A 83 13.89 -4.21 5.74
N ARG A 84 14.75 -3.30 5.30
CA ARG A 84 14.36 -1.96 4.88
C ARG A 84 14.18 -1.87 3.37
N VAL A 85 13.21 -1.06 2.96
CA VAL A 85 12.98 -0.70 1.56
C VAL A 85 13.14 0.81 1.41
N LEU A 86 13.52 1.25 0.21
CA LEU A 86 13.66 2.67 -0.10
C LEU A 86 12.35 3.18 -0.69
N ILE A 87 11.78 4.21 -0.07
CA ILE A 87 10.60 4.90 -0.56
C ILE A 87 11.06 6.17 -1.27
N SER A 88 10.76 6.28 -2.56
CA SER A 88 11.19 7.43 -3.37
C SER A 88 10.56 8.74 -2.87
N PRO A 89 11.20 9.89 -3.17
CA PRO A 89 10.61 11.19 -2.80
C PRO A 89 9.21 11.40 -3.34
N SER A 90 8.93 10.95 -4.56
CA SER A 90 7.59 11.10 -5.17
C SER A 90 6.53 10.31 -4.40
N LEU A 91 6.85 9.09 -4.00
CA LEU A 91 5.94 8.28 -3.19
C LEU A 91 5.75 8.88 -1.80
N ARG A 92 6.82 9.36 -1.18
CA ARG A 92 6.72 10.03 0.14
C ARG A 92 5.83 11.25 0.08
N THR A 93 5.95 12.04 -0.98
CA THR A 93 5.11 13.23 -1.18
C THR A 93 3.66 12.85 -1.37
N HIS A 94 3.38 11.85 -2.20
CA HIS A 94 2.00 11.41 -2.44
C HIS A 94 1.30 11.01 -1.14
N ALA A 95 1.97 10.25 -0.28
CA ALA A 95 1.39 9.76 0.97
C ALA A 95 1.60 10.71 2.15
N GLY A 96 2.28 11.83 1.93
CA GLY A 96 2.55 12.80 2.99
C GLY A 96 3.35 12.21 4.15
N LEU A 97 4.24 11.24 3.85
CA LEU A 97 5.03 10.58 4.89
C LEU A 97 5.98 11.56 5.56
N GLN A 98 5.86 11.69 6.86
CA GLN A 98 6.74 12.56 7.66
C GLN A 98 7.85 11.72 8.29
N LYS A 99 7.63 11.23 9.49
CA LYS A 99 8.58 10.39 10.20
C LYS A 99 7.95 9.08 10.63
N ASP A 100 6.81 9.15 11.29
CA ASP A 100 6.13 7.97 11.81
C ASP A 100 5.22 7.41 10.72
N VAL A 101 5.40 6.14 10.43
CA VAL A 101 4.72 5.44 9.35
C VAL A 101 4.02 4.21 9.91
N THR A 102 2.81 3.99 9.45
CA THR A 102 2.01 2.83 9.82
C THR A 102 1.81 1.95 8.59
N ILE A 103 2.15 0.67 8.73
CA ILE A 103 1.95 -0.33 7.68
C ILE A 103 0.83 -1.25 8.15
N ILE A 104 -0.22 -1.39 7.33
CA ILE A 104 -1.34 -2.25 7.65
C ILE A 104 -1.47 -3.36 6.62
N GLY A 105 -1.88 -4.54 7.09
CA GLY A 105 -2.23 -5.64 6.20
C GLY A 105 -3.68 -5.56 5.81
N VAL A 106 -3.97 -5.74 4.52
CA VAL A 106 -5.34 -5.63 3.97
C VAL A 106 -5.67 -6.88 3.16
N GLY A 107 -5.30 -8.04 3.66
CA GLY A 107 -5.56 -9.32 3.03
C GLY A 107 -4.46 -9.74 2.08
N LYS A 108 -4.56 -9.34 0.80
CA LYS A 108 -3.61 -9.75 -0.24
C LYS A 108 -2.51 -8.72 -0.48
N HIS A 109 -2.62 -7.54 0.11
CA HIS A 109 -1.62 -6.47 -0.02
C HIS A 109 -1.47 -5.74 1.31
N ALA A 110 -0.51 -4.84 1.37
CA ALA A 110 -0.30 -3.97 2.51
C ALA A 110 -0.45 -2.51 2.09
N GLU A 111 -0.85 -1.65 3.02
CA GLU A 111 -0.88 -0.21 2.80
C GLU A 111 0.12 0.47 3.71
N ILE A 112 0.70 1.55 3.21
CA ILE A 112 1.70 2.34 3.92
C ILE A 112 1.14 3.74 4.10
N TRP A 113 0.96 4.14 5.35
CA TRP A 113 0.33 5.40 5.72
C TRP A 113 1.26 6.25 6.58
N ASP A 114 1.16 7.56 6.42
CA ASP A 114 1.62 8.44 7.49
C ASP A 114 0.78 8.15 8.74
N THR A 115 1.41 8.01 9.90
CA THR A 115 0.71 7.57 11.11
C THR A 115 -0.43 8.51 11.49
N ALA A 116 -0.21 9.83 11.44
CA ALA A 116 -1.25 10.78 11.77
C ALA A 116 -2.43 10.68 10.79
N ALA A 117 -2.14 10.50 9.50
CA ALA A 117 -3.19 10.30 8.49
C ALA A 117 -3.97 9.01 8.72
N TRP A 118 -3.30 7.93 9.11
CA TRP A 118 -3.95 6.66 9.43
C TRP A 118 -4.87 6.80 10.65
N GLN A 119 -4.42 7.47 11.70
CA GLN A 119 -5.22 7.70 12.89
C GLN A 119 -6.49 8.50 12.55
N GLN A 120 -6.36 9.49 11.68
CA GLN A 120 -7.51 10.28 11.24
C GLN A 120 -8.49 9.44 10.39
N LYS A 121 -7.96 8.56 9.55
CA LYS A 121 -8.78 7.63 8.75
C LYS A 121 -9.56 6.69 9.66
N GLN A 122 -8.90 6.14 10.69
CA GLN A 122 -9.54 5.24 11.66
C GLN A 122 -10.67 5.93 12.42
N ALA A 123 -10.54 7.20 12.71
CA ALA A 123 -11.57 7.95 13.42
C ALA A 123 -12.90 8.00 12.66
N GLY A 124 -12.86 7.78 11.33
CA GLY A 124 -14.05 7.72 10.49
C GLY A 124 -14.68 6.35 10.36
N PHE A 125 -14.08 5.33 10.94
CA PHE A 125 -14.65 3.97 10.89
C PHE A 125 -15.83 3.86 11.86
N GLY A 126 -16.75 2.94 11.57
CA GLY A 126 -17.97 2.79 12.36
C GLY A 126 -19.11 3.68 11.88
N SER A 127 -18.98 4.31 10.73
CA SER A 127 -20.03 5.11 10.12
C SER A 127 -21.21 4.23 9.65
N GLU A 128 -22.38 4.87 9.45
CA GLU A 128 -23.53 4.17 8.89
C GLU A 128 -23.25 3.57 7.53
N GLN A 129 -22.41 4.23 6.72
CA GLN A 129 -22.01 3.75 5.40
C GLN A 129 -21.22 2.46 5.49
N LEU A 130 -20.31 2.36 6.44
CA LEU A 130 -19.53 1.14 6.67
C LEU A 130 -20.42 0.02 7.15
N GLU A 131 -21.32 0.29 8.09
CA GLU A 131 -22.28 -0.69 8.59
C GLU A 131 -23.16 -1.22 7.46
N ALA A 132 -23.67 -0.33 6.60
CA ALA A 132 -24.49 -0.71 5.46
C ALA A 132 -23.72 -1.61 4.49
N ALA A 133 -22.46 -1.28 4.21
CA ALA A 133 -21.60 -2.09 3.34
C ALA A 133 -21.36 -3.49 3.92
N MET A 134 -21.16 -3.57 5.23
CA MET A 134 -21.00 -4.85 5.91
C MET A 134 -22.26 -5.69 5.85
N GLU A 135 -23.42 -5.08 6.05
CA GLU A 135 -24.70 -5.76 5.94
C GLU A 135 -24.93 -6.35 4.54
N GLU A 136 -24.57 -5.59 3.48
CA GLU A 136 -24.68 -6.08 2.10
C GLU A 136 -23.82 -7.32 1.89
N LEU A 137 -22.70 -7.43 2.57
CA LEU A 137 -21.80 -8.58 2.51
C LEU A 137 -22.14 -9.66 3.53
N GLU A 138 -23.22 -9.48 4.28
CA GLU A 138 -23.67 -10.42 5.31
C GLU A 138 -22.64 -10.67 6.42
N LEU A 139 -21.90 -9.62 6.77
CA LEU A 139 -20.92 -9.68 7.86
C LEU A 139 -21.54 -9.36 9.26
#